data_07cd557c0b31b268d994662aa223bf5c
#
_entry.id   07cd557c0b31b268d994662aa223bf5c
#
_cell.length_a   1.000
_cell.length_b   1.000
_cell.length_c   1.000
_cell.angle_alpha   90.00
_cell.angle_beta   90.00
_cell.angle_gamma   90.00
#
_symmetry.space_group_name_H-M   'P 1'
#
loop_
_entity.id
_entity.type
_entity.pdbx_description
1 polymer ?
#
loop_
_entity_poly.entity_id
_entity_poly.type
_entity_poly.pdbx_seq_one_letter_code
_entity_poly.pdbx_strand_id
1 'polypeptide(L)'
;MTKGLQKILLFGGAGSIGSSIRADFLSHGWEVITVTRKTASDKNEIKWDVLNDDPKDALLTLKAKGPFDAVCWAQGQNGSDSIYSFNETSHQNMYNSNVIYILKSLHNLLGNALLNSSAKLCVISSIWQTISRQNKLSYGVTKAAIQGLVLSLANDLAKEGHLINAVLPGVIDTPMTHENLTQTQIDNVKKSTQFNKLPKLEDVAHTVYFLCSKENTGTTGQFIKVDLGYSDVRIV
;
A
#
# COMPACT_ATOMS: atom_id res chain seq x y z
N MET A 1 -30.66 -4.28 13.75
CA MET A 1 -30.03 -4.67 12.47
C MET A 1 -28.62 -5.12 12.79
N THR A 2 -28.34 -6.41 12.63
CA THR A 2 -26.98 -6.95 12.75
C THR A 2 -26.11 -6.27 11.69
N LYS A 3 -25.16 -5.43 12.11
CA LYS A 3 -24.16 -4.86 11.21
C LYS A 3 -23.41 -6.04 10.58
N GLY A 4 -23.48 -6.17 9.24
CA GLY A 4 -22.68 -7.15 8.52
C GLY A 4 -21.20 -7.01 8.86
N LEU A 5 -20.40 -8.07 8.63
CA LEU A 5 -18.95 -8.01 8.78
C LEU A 5 -18.38 -6.89 7.91
N GLN A 6 -17.47 -6.10 8.49
CA GLN A 6 -16.71 -5.11 7.71
C GLN A 6 -15.79 -5.82 6.72
N LYS A 7 -15.64 -5.25 5.52
CA LYS A 7 -14.90 -5.87 4.42
C LYS A 7 -13.79 -4.97 3.92
N ILE A 8 -12.61 -5.54 3.77
CA ILE A 8 -11.49 -4.87 3.11
C ILE A 8 -11.10 -5.59 1.82
N LEU A 9 -10.87 -4.82 0.77
CA LEU A 9 -10.24 -5.28 -0.46
C LEU A 9 -8.74 -4.97 -0.41
N LEU A 10 -7.90 -6.01 -0.48
CA LEU A 10 -6.46 -5.90 -0.33
C LEU A 10 -5.74 -6.31 -1.62
N PHE A 11 -5.10 -5.36 -2.26
CA PHE A 11 -4.19 -5.60 -3.37
C PHE A 11 -2.78 -5.89 -2.83
N GLY A 12 -2.13 -6.92 -3.36
CA GLY A 12 -0.79 -7.31 -2.93
C GLY A 12 -0.74 -8.13 -1.63
N GLY A 13 -1.84 -8.78 -1.24
CA GLY A 13 -1.97 -9.55 0.00
C GLY A 13 -0.99 -10.71 0.17
N ALA A 14 -0.31 -11.17 -0.90
CA ALA A 14 0.70 -12.24 -0.83
C ALA A 14 2.12 -11.72 -0.51
N GLY A 15 2.38 -10.42 -0.54
CA GLY A 15 3.66 -9.83 -0.13
C GLY A 15 3.82 -9.76 1.39
N SER A 16 5.05 -9.55 1.89
CA SER A 16 5.32 -9.51 3.33
C SER A 16 4.44 -8.50 4.08
N ILE A 17 4.36 -7.26 3.59
CA ILE A 17 3.50 -6.23 4.19
C ILE A 17 2.02 -6.60 4.03
N GLY A 18 1.60 -7.03 2.83
CA GLY A 18 0.21 -7.39 2.57
C GLY A 18 -0.28 -8.57 3.41
N SER A 19 0.55 -9.58 3.62
CA SER A 19 0.21 -10.74 4.48
C SER A 19 0.06 -10.34 5.95
N SER A 20 0.90 -9.43 6.45
CA SER A 20 0.76 -8.88 7.80
C SER A 20 -0.52 -8.05 7.94
N ILE A 21 -0.85 -7.20 6.97
CA ILE A 21 -2.12 -6.46 6.93
C ILE A 21 -3.30 -7.43 6.92
N ARG A 22 -3.25 -8.47 6.07
CA ARG A 22 -4.30 -9.49 6.01
C ARG A 22 -4.52 -10.16 7.38
N ALA A 23 -3.44 -10.57 8.04
CA ALA A 23 -3.51 -11.22 9.35
C ALA A 23 -4.11 -10.30 10.42
N ASP A 24 -3.71 -9.02 10.43
CA ASP A 24 -4.20 -8.03 11.39
C ASP A 24 -5.71 -7.77 11.22
N PHE A 25 -6.20 -7.57 9.99
CA PHE A 25 -7.63 -7.38 9.73
C PHE A 25 -8.46 -8.61 10.08
N LEU A 26 -7.97 -9.82 9.77
CA LEU A 26 -8.63 -11.06 10.17
C LEU A 26 -8.74 -11.20 11.70
N SER A 27 -7.70 -10.82 12.44
CA SER A 27 -7.69 -10.86 13.91
C SER A 27 -8.72 -9.92 14.54
N HIS A 28 -9.06 -8.83 13.81
CA HIS A 28 -10.10 -7.87 14.20
C HIS A 28 -11.49 -8.22 13.65
N GLY A 29 -11.68 -9.43 13.10
CA GLY A 29 -12.98 -9.91 12.64
C GLY A 29 -13.47 -9.33 11.32
N TRP A 30 -12.58 -8.79 10.48
CA TRP A 30 -12.92 -8.33 9.15
C TRP A 30 -12.94 -9.48 8.14
N GLU A 31 -13.79 -9.38 7.14
CA GLU A 31 -13.65 -10.18 5.94
C GLU A 31 -12.59 -9.54 5.03
N VAL A 32 -11.55 -10.30 4.69
CA VAL A 32 -10.45 -9.83 3.83
C VAL A 32 -10.54 -10.51 2.48
N ILE A 33 -10.79 -9.72 1.44
CA ILE A 33 -10.76 -10.17 0.06
C ILE A 33 -9.44 -9.69 -0.55
N THR A 34 -8.67 -10.59 -1.15
CA THR A 34 -7.39 -10.27 -1.77
C THR A 34 -7.46 -10.34 -3.29
N VAL A 35 -6.74 -9.43 -3.94
CA VAL A 35 -6.55 -9.47 -5.40
C VAL A 35 -5.15 -9.99 -5.71
N THR A 36 -5.07 -10.99 -6.56
CA THR A 36 -3.84 -11.64 -6.99
C THR A 36 -3.74 -11.70 -8.52
N ARG A 37 -2.52 -11.63 -9.05
CA ARG A 37 -2.26 -11.89 -10.49
C ARG A 37 -2.19 -13.39 -10.82
N LYS A 38 -1.97 -14.23 -9.80
CA LYS A 38 -1.92 -15.67 -9.93
C LYS A 38 -3.34 -16.26 -9.92
N THR A 39 -3.46 -17.54 -10.21
CA THR A 39 -4.71 -18.28 -9.99
C THR A 39 -5.09 -18.18 -8.52
N ALA A 40 -6.36 -17.86 -8.25
CA ALA A 40 -6.89 -17.78 -6.89
C ALA A 40 -6.77 -19.14 -6.20
N SER A 41 -6.29 -19.15 -4.97
CA SER A 41 -6.06 -20.36 -4.18
C SER A 41 -7.19 -20.63 -3.18
N ASP A 42 -7.99 -19.63 -2.86
CA ASP A 42 -9.15 -19.74 -1.97
C ASP A 42 -10.31 -18.83 -2.42
N LYS A 43 -11.47 -19.01 -1.77
CA LYS A 43 -12.71 -18.27 -2.09
C LYS A 43 -12.63 -16.77 -1.89
N ASN A 44 -11.67 -16.27 -1.12
CA ASN A 44 -11.47 -14.85 -0.83
C ASN A 44 -10.32 -14.24 -1.64
N GLU A 45 -9.74 -15.01 -2.56
CA GLU A 45 -8.81 -14.51 -3.55
C GLU A 45 -9.52 -14.30 -4.89
N ILE A 46 -9.20 -13.18 -5.55
CA ILE A 46 -9.73 -12.84 -6.86
C ILE A 46 -8.55 -12.66 -7.81
N LYS A 47 -8.55 -13.43 -8.89
CA LYS A 47 -7.55 -13.25 -9.95
C LYS A 47 -7.90 -12.00 -10.74
N TRP A 48 -6.97 -11.05 -10.77
CA TRP A 48 -7.05 -9.85 -11.60
C TRP A 48 -5.67 -9.22 -11.79
N ASP A 49 -5.15 -9.26 -13.00
CA ASP A 49 -4.03 -8.42 -13.38
C ASP A 49 -4.57 -7.06 -13.85
N VAL A 50 -4.62 -6.09 -12.96
CA VAL A 50 -5.20 -4.76 -13.19
C VAL A 50 -4.58 -4.04 -14.39
N LEU A 51 -3.33 -4.33 -14.72
CA LEU A 51 -2.63 -3.66 -15.83
C LEU A 51 -2.95 -4.29 -17.19
N ASN A 52 -3.18 -5.60 -17.24
CA ASN A 52 -3.21 -6.37 -18.48
C ASN A 52 -4.56 -7.05 -18.76
N ASP A 53 -5.35 -7.39 -17.73
CA ASP A 53 -6.62 -8.10 -17.93
C ASP A 53 -7.78 -7.15 -18.30
N ASP A 54 -8.76 -7.65 -19.08
CA ASP A 54 -10.10 -7.06 -19.12
C ASP A 54 -10.71 -7.19 -17.69
N PRO A 55 -11.17 -6.11 -17.08
CA PRO A 55 -11.64 -6.15 -15.69
C PRO A 55 -12.99 -6.87 -15.50
N LYS A 56 -13.72 -7.24 -16.55
CA LYS A 56 -15.13 -7.73 -16.47
C LYS A 56 -15.31 -8.88 -15.49
N ASP A 57 -14.53 -9.95 -15.62
CA ASP A 57 -14.68 -11.15 -14.78
C ASP A 57 -14.32 -10.88 -13.33
N ALA A 58 -13.26 -10.12 -13.11
CA ALA A 58 -12.86 -9.70 -11.77
C ALA A 58 -13.92 -8.82 -11.12
N LEU A 59 -14.46 -7.84 -11.86
CA LEU A 59 -15.51 -6.95 -11.38
C LEU A 59 -16.82 -7.69 -11.08
N LEU A 60 -17.18 -8.70 -11.88
CA LEU A 60 -18.33 -9.55 -11.59
C LEU A 60 -18.16 -10.29 -10.25
N THR A 61 -16.98 -10.85 -10.03
CA THR A 61 -16.66 -11.54 -8.78
C THR A 61 -16.62 -10.58 -7.59
N LEU A 62 -16.05 -9.38 -7.77
CA LEU A 62 -16.03 -8.33 -6.75
C LEU A 62 -17.42 -7.84 -6.38
N LYS A 63 -18.35 -7.73 -7.36
CA LYS A 63 -19.76 -7.37 -7.11
C LYS A 63 -20.47 -8.37 -6.20
N ALA A 64 -20.15 -9.67 -6.34
CA ALA A 64 -20.74 -10.69 -5.48
C ALA A 64 -20.21 -10.66 -4.04
N LYS A 65 -19.04 -10.03 -3.80
CA LYS A 65 -18.39 -9.96 -2.48
C LYS A 65 -18.52 -8.59 -1.81
N GLY A 66 -18.59 -7.53 -2.58
CA GLY A 66 -18.70 -6.15 -2.10
C GLY A 66 -20.11 -5.78 -1.59
N PRO A 67 -20.36 -4.50 -1.35
CA PRO A 67 -19.40 -3.42 -1.37
C PRO A 67 -18.39 -3.47 -0.21
N PHE A 68 -17.26 -2.76 -0.37
CA PHE A 68 -16.14 -2.76 0.57
C PHE A 68 -16.12 -1.52 1.47
N ASP A 69 -15.81 -1.70 2.75
CA ASP A 69 -15.65 -0.62 3.73
C ASP A 69 -14.24 0.01 3.66
N ALA A 70 -13.26 -0.78 3.20
CA ALA A 70 -11.91 -0.30 3.02
C ALA A 70 -11.24 -0.94 1.78
N VAL A 71 -10.24 -0.21 1.24
CA VAL A 71 -9.32 -0.73 0.22
C VAL A 71 -7.90 -0.40 0.61
N CYS A 72 -7.00 -1.38 0.51
CA CYS A 72 -5.57 -1.16 0.72
C CYS A 72 -4.76 -1.64 -0.48
N TRP A 73 -3.89 -0.77 -0.98
CA TRP A 73 -2.92 -1.08 -2.03
C TRP A 73 -1.55 -1.33 -1.40
N ALA A 74 -1.21 -2.60 -1.18
CA ALA A 74 0.08 -3.06 -0.65
C ALA A 74 0.98 -3.66 -1.74
N GLN A 75 0.57 -3.61 -3.00
CA GLN A 75 1.39 -4.03 -4.12
C GLN A 75 2.41 -2.94 -4.49
N GLY A 76 3.47 -3.35 -5.16
CA GLY A 76 4.45 -2.43 -5.73
C GLY A 76 5.67 -3.16 -6.24
N GLN A 77 6.43 -2.47 -7.08
CA GLN A 77 7.71 -2.92 -7.59
C GLN A 77 8.82 -2.03 -7.03
N ASN A 78 9.92 -2.64 -6.62
CA ASN A 78 11.14 -1.97 -6.21
C ASN A 78 12.22 -2.21 -7.28
N GLY A 79 13.19 -1.30 -7.37
CA GLY A 79 14.31 -1.41 -8.27
C GLY A 79 15.49 -0.60 -7.78
N SER A 80 16.64 -0.83 -8.42
CA SER A 80 17.88 -0.08 -8.14
C SER A 80 18.44 0.43 -9.46
N ASP A 81 18.46 1.76 -9.61
CA ASP A 81 18.98 2.48 -10.77
C ASP A 81 19.43 3.89 -10.37
N SER A 82 20.21 4.49 -11.27
CA SER A 82 20.65 5.88 -11.18
C SER A 82 20.48 6.54 -12.55
N ILE A 83 20.71 7.84 -12.65
CA ILE A 83 20.66 8.53 -13.94
C ILE A 83 21.68 7.94 -14.94
N TYR A 84 22.80 7.38 -14.46
CA TYR A 84 23.83 6.77 -15.29
C TYR A 84 23.48 5.35 -15.77
N SER A 85 22.52 4.68 -15.09
CA SER A 85 22.03 3.34 -15.44
C SER A 85 20.53 3.34 -15.72
N PHE A 86 19.98 4.50 -16.09
CA PHE A 86 18.55 4.65 -16.38
C PHE A 86 18.12 3.77 -17.56
N ASN A 87 17.02 3.07 -17.37
CA ASN A 87 16.36 2.29 -18.41
C ASN A 87 14.89 2.65 -18.46
N GLU A 88 14.43 3.23 -19.55
CA GLU A 88 13.08 3.75 -19.74
C GLU A 88 12.01 2.66 -19.54
N THR A 89 12.20 1.49 -20.12
CA THR A 89 11.26 0.38 -20.01
C THR A 89 11.09 -0.07 -18.55
N SER A 90 12.19 -0.21 -17.81
CA SER A 90 12.16 -0.58 -16.40
C SER A 90 11.48 0.49 -15.54
N HIS A 91 11.76 1.76 -15.84
CA HIS A 91 11.13 2.90 -15.20
C HIS A 91 9.61 2.88 -15.42
N GLN A 92 9.18 2.74 -16.68
CA GLN A 92 7.77 2.71 -17.05
C GLN A 92 7.02 1.53 -16.39
N ASN A 93 7.63 0.35 -16.37
CA ASN A 93 7.06 -0.83 -15.70
C ASN A 93 6.89 -0.59 -14.20
N MET A 94 7.86 0.04 -13.55
CA MET A 94 7.76 0.39 -12.13
C MET A 94 6.68 1.45 -11.89
N TYR A 95 6.59 2.47 -12.75
CA TYR A 95 5.54 3.48 -12.68
C TYR A 95 4.13 2.87 -12.86
N ASN A 96 3.98 2.00 -13.83
CA ASN A 96 2.74 1.26 -14.04
C ASN A 96 2.35 0.43 -12.81
N SER A 97 3.28 -0.28 -12.20
CA SER A 97 3.04 -1.12 -11.03
C SER A 97 2.73 -0.31 -9.76
N ASN A 98 3.37 0.86 -9.59
CA ASN A 98 3.28 1.62 -8.34
C ASN A 98 2.21 2.73 -8.38
N VAL A 99 1.87 3.24 -9.57
CA VAL A 99 0.97 4.40 -9.73
C VAL A 99 -0.25 4.05 -10.58
N ILE A 100 -0.05 3.65 -11.84
CA ILE A 100 -1.15 3.39 -12.77
C ILE A 100 -2.06 2.26 -12.27
N TYR A 101 -1.48 1.26 -11.63
CA TYR A 101 -2.22 0.15 -11.01
C TYR A 101 -3.28 0.67 -10.02
N ILE A 102 -2.92 1.63 -9.15
CA ILE A 102 -3.83 2.21 -8.16
C ILE A 102 -4.94 2.97 -8.87
N LEU A 103 -4.60 3.83 -9.82
CA LEU A 103 -5.57 4.62 -10.57
C LEU A 103 -6.56 3.75 -11.35
N LYS A 104 -6.08 2.74 -12.10
CA LYS A 104 -6.93 1.83 -12.86
C LYS A 104 -7.87 1.02 -11.97
N SER A 105 -7.34 0.45 -10.88
CA SER A 105 -8.17 -0.34 -9.96
C SER A 105 -9.22 0.52 -9.27
N LEU A 106 -8.85 1.69 -8.73
CA LEU A 106 -9.79 2.59 -8.07
C LEU A 106 -10.87 3.10 -9.03
N HIS A 107 -10.49 3.52 -10.25
CA HIS A 107 -11.45 3.92 -11.29
C HIS A 107 -12.50 2.83 -11.55
N ASN A 108 -12.08 1.58 -11.66
CA ASN A 108 -13.00 0.46 -11.86
C ASN A 108 -13.88 0.21 -10.62
N LEU A 109 -13.33 0.33 -9.40
CA LEU A 109 -14.12 0.14 -8.17
C LEU A 109 -15.21 1.20 -8.04
N LEU A 110 -14.89 2.47 -8.28
CA LEU A 110 -15.85 3.58 -8.22
C LEU A 110 -16.90 3.46 -9.31
N GLY A 111 -16.49 3.24 -10.56
CA GLY A 111 -17.40 3.10 -11.70
C GLY A 111 -18.38 1.92 -11.60
N ASN A 112 -18.12 0.97 -10.70
CA ASN A 112 -18.97 -0.19 -10.45
C ASN A 112 -19.66 -0.17 -9.09
N ALA A 113 -19.61 0.94 -8.35
CA ALA A 113 -20.23 1.12 -7.03
C ALA A 113 -19.80 0.02 -6.02
N LEU A 114 -18.51 -0.32 -6.02
CA LEU A 114 -17.95 -1.39 -5.18
C LEU A 114 -17.47 -0.91 -3.80
N LEU A 115 -17.59 0.37 -3.49
CA LEU A 115 -17.25 0.94 -2.20
C LEU A 115 -18.50 1.30 -1.42
N ASN A 116 -18.51 1.04 -0.12
CA ASN A 116 -19.51 1.58 0.80
C ASN A 116 -19.35 3.09 0.91
N SER A 117 -20.43 3.80 1.28
CA SER A 117 -20.34 5.22 1.63
C SER A 117 -19.30 5.43 2.72
N SER A 118 -18.47 6.46 2.55
CA SER A 118 -17.38 6.79 3.50
C SER A 118 -16.33 5.69 3.68
N ALA A 119 -16.06 4.90 2.62
CA ALA A 119 -15.00 3.90 2.61
C ALA A 119 -13.63 4.51 2.92
N LYS A 120 -12.74 3.71 3.51
CA LYS A 120 -11.39 4.11 3.91
C LYS A 120 -10.37 3.52 2.94
N LEU A 121 -9.51 4.36 2.39
CA LEU A 121 -8.54 3.98 1.37
C LEU A 121 -7.13 4.19 1.90
N CYS A 122 -6.24 3.22 1.70
CA CYS A 122 -4.86 3.29 2.16
C CYS A 122 -3.90 2.79 1.09
N VAL A 123 -2.83 3.55 0.85
CA VAL A 123 -1.77 3.20 -0.10
C VAL A 123 -0.48 2.94 0.67
N ILE A 124 0.19 1.82 0.39
CA ILE A 124 1.54 1.58 0.90
C ILE A 124 2.55 2.26 -0.04
N SER A 125 3.11 3.37 0.45
CA SER A 125 4.19 4.09 -0.21
C SER A 125 5.55 3.67 0.35
N SER A 126 6.40 4.61 0.69
CA SER A 126 7.71 4.41 1.31
C SER A 126 8.23 5.75 1.86
N ILE A 127 9.14 5.73 2.81
CA ILE A 127 9.91 6.92 3.20
C ILE A 127 10.66 7.53 2.03
N TRP A 128 11.01 6.73 1.01
CA TRP A 128 11.63 7.21 -0.25
C TRP A 128 10.70 8.09 -1.10
N GLN A 129 9.50 8.37 -0.63
CA GLN A 129 8.61 9.40 -1.16
C GLN A 129 9.11 10.81 -0.83
N THR A 130 9.72 11.00 0.35
CA THR A 130 10.09 12.33 0.90
C THR A 130 11.58 12.50 1.09
N ILE A 131 12.34 11.42 1.17
CA ILE A 131 13.80 11.40 1.24
C ILE A 131 14.36 10.55 0.11
N SER A 132 15.67 10.63 -0.13
CA SER A 132 16.30 9.85 -1.19
C SER A 132 17.58 9.19 -0.71
N ARG A 133 18.02 8.17 -1.44
CA ARG A 133 19.33 7.57 -1.34
C ARG A 133 19.86 7.21 -2.71
N GLN A 134 21.15 6.87 -2.78
CA GLN A 134 21.79 6.40 -4.01
C GLN A 134 21.06 5.16 -4.56
N ASN A 135 21.06 5.05 -5.88
CA ASN A 135 20.51 3.93 -6.65
C ASN A 135 19.01 3.70 -6.40
N LYS A 136 18.22 4.78 -6.27
CA LYS A 136 16.77 4.74 -6.11
C LYS A 136 16.04 5.78 -6.98
N LEU A 137 16.60 6.11 -8.15
CA LEU A 137 16.02 7.12 -9.03
C LEU A 137 14.57 6.79 -9.40
N SER A 138 14.36 5.72 -10.15
CA SER A 138 13.02 5.35 -10.64
C SER A 138 12.06 5.02 -9.51
N TYR A 139 12.52 4.29 -8.50
CA TYR A 139 11.69 3.98 -7.33
C TYR A 139 11.25 5.24 -6.58
N GLY A 140 12.18 6.16 -6.31
CA GLY A 140 11.89 7.43 -5.65
C GLY A 140 10.89 8.28 -6.43
N VAL A 141 11.04 8.37 -7.76
CA VAL A 141 10.10 9.08 -8.64
C VAL A 141 8.69 8.49 -8.53
N THR A 142 8.56 7.15 -8.60
CA THR A 142 7.22 6.52 -8.48
C THR A 142 6.60 6.72 -7.11
N LYS A 143 7.40 6.69 -6.04
CA LYS A 143 6.89 6.91 -4.67
C LYS A 143 6.55 8.39 -4.41
N ALA A 144 7.31 9.33 -4.97
CA ALA A 144 6.95 10.74 -4.96
C ALA A 144 5.64 11.03 -5.71
N ALA A 145 5.37 10.34 -6.83
CA ALA A 145 4.11 10.46 -7.55
C ALA A 145 2.88 10.05 -6.70
N ILE A 146 3.03 9.11 -5.76
CA ILE A 146 1.96 8.71 -4.83
C ILE A 146 1.52 9.89 -3.94
N GLN A 147 2.41 10.84 -3.65
CA GLN A 147 2.03 12.04 -2.89
C GLN A 147 0.97 12.85 -3.64
N GLY A 148 1.22 13.18 -4.88
CA GLY A 148 0.25 13.89 -5.72
C GLY A 148 -1.05 13.09 -5.90
N LEU A 149 -0.94 11.77 -6.11
CA LEU A 149 -2.09 10.88 -6.24
C LEU A 149 -2.98 10.94 -4.99
N VAL A 150 -2.43 10.77 -3.79
CA VAL A 150 -3.21 10.75 -2.54
C VAL A 150 -3.84 12.10 -2.25
N LEU A 151 -3.14 13.21 -2.48
CA LEU A 151 -3.68 14.56 -2.29
C LEU A 151 -4.84 14.86 -3.26
N SER A 152 -4.69 14.51 -4.54
CA SER A 152 -5.75 14.70 -5.54
C SER A 152 -6.97 13.86 -5.21
N LEU A 153 -6.78 12.58 -4.89
CA LEU A 153 -7.89 11.69 -4.54
C LEU A 153 -8.57 12.08 -3.22
N ALA A 154 -7.85 12.63 -2.25
CA ALA A 154 -8.45 13.14 -1.01
C ALA A 154 -9.44 14.28 -1.30
N ASN A 155 -9.15 15.12 -2.31
CA ASN A 155 -10.07 16.15 -2.77
C ASN A 155 -11.21 15.57 -3.60
N ASP A 156 -10.92 14.74 -4.59
CA ASP A 156 -11.91 14.23 -5.53
C ASP A 156 -12.99 13.39 -4.85
N LEU A 157 -12.62 12.60 -3.84
CA LEU A 157 -13.47 11.64 -3.14
C LEU A 157 -14.17 12.22 -1.90
N ALA A 158 -13.90 13.47 -1.55
CA ALA A 158 -14.39 14.08 -0.32
C ALA A 158 -15.94 14.16 -0.28
N LYS A 159 -16.59 14.42 -1.41
CA LYS A 159 -18.07 14.54 -1.48
C LYS A 159 -18.79 13.23 -1.17
N GLU A 160 -18.15 12.09 -1.46
CA GLU A 160 -18.68 10.75 -1.15
C GLU A 160 -18.30 10.29 0.27
N GLY A 161 -17.55 11.14 1.00
CA GLY A 161 -17.11 10.89 2.37
C GLY A 161 -15.94 9.91 2.49
N HIS A 162 -15.30 9.55 1.37
CA HIS A 162 -14.14 8.65 1.42
C HIS A 162 -12.93 9.36 2.00
N LEU A 163 -12.14 8.64 2.80
CA LEU A 163 -10.86 9.11 3.32
C LEU A 163 -9.73 8.29 2.68
N ILE A 164 -8.69 8.95 2.19
CA ILE A 164 -7.52 8.30 1.60
C ILE A 164 -6.23 8.80 2.22
N ASN A 165 -5.35 7.87 2.59
CA ASN A 165 -4.05 8.17 3.19
C ASN A 165 -2.98 7.24 2.63
N ALA A 166 -1.71 7.57 2.88
CA ALA A 166 -0.59 6.68 2.61
C ALA A 166 0.17 6.34 3.89
N VAL A 167 0.58 5.09 4.01
CA VAL A 167 1.57 4.64 4.99
C VAL A 167 2.92 4.57 4.29
N LEU A 168 3.94 5.12 4.93
CA LEU A 168 5.32 5.20 4.43
C LEU A 168 6.24 4.33 5.32
N PRO A 169 6.35 3.03 5.01
CA PRO A 169 7.29 2.18 5.73
C PRO A 169 8.73 2.65 5.54
N GLY A 170 9.53 2.55 6.60
CA GLY A 170 10.98 2.62 6.55
C GLY A 170 11.60 1.33 6.02
N VAL A 171 12.84 1.08 6.39
CA VAL A 171 13.49 -0.21 6.17
C VAL A 171 12.92 -1.20 7.19
N ILE A 172 12.07 -2.11 6.71
CA ILE A 172 11.39 -3.12 7.55
C ILE A 172 12.23 -4.40 7.61
N ASP A 173 12.20 -5.10 8.70
CA ASP A 173 12.86 -6.40 8.85
C ASP A 173 12.09 -7.48 8.06
N THR A 174 12.53 -7.72 6.83
CA THR A 174 11.90 -8.66 5.89
C THR A 174 12.96 -9.42 5.10
N PRO A 175 12.61 -10.59 4.52
CA PRO A 175 13.51 -11.28 3.59
C PRO A 175 14.03 -10.37 2.47
N MET A 176 13.15 -9.53 1.89
CA MET A 176 13.53 -8.57 0.85
C MET A 176 14.60 -7.59 1.32
N THR A 177 14.56 -7.17 2.58
CA THR A 177 15.57 -6.27 3.16
C THR A 177 16.92 -6.96 3.24
N HIS A 178 16.96 -8.21 3.69
CA HIS A 178 18.18 -9.01 3.78
C HIS A 178 18.74 -9.41 2.41
N GLU A 179 17.91 -9.50 1.39
CA GLU A 179 18.34 -9.74 0.00
C GLU A 179 18.92 -8.47 -0.66
N ASN A 180 18.41 -7.29 -0.29
CA ASN A 180 18.74 -6.02 -0.96
C ASN A 180 19.74 -5.13 -0.21
N LEU A 181 20.04 -5.44 1.04
CA LEU A 181 20.97 -4.69 1.89
C LEU A 181 21.99 -5.63 2.52
N THR A 182 23.23 -5.18 2.59
CA THR A 182 24.26 -5.86 3.36
C THR A 182 23.98 -5.75 4.86
N GLN A 183 24.53 -6.67 5.67
CA GLN A 183 24.41 -6.61 7.14
C GLN A 183 24.88 -5.26 7.69
N THR A 184 26.01 -4.73 7.18
CA THR A 184 26.53 -3.42 7.56
C THR A 184 25.53 -2.29 7.28
N GLN A 185 24.83 -2.32 6.13
CA GLN A 185 23.80 -1.32 5.81
C GLN A 185 22.60 -1.43 6.75
N ILE A 186 22.17 -2.65 7.08
CA ILE A 186 21.10 -2.91 8.04
C ILE A 186 21.49 -2.37 9.43
N ASP A 187 22.70 -2.65 9.88
CA ASP A 187 23.19 -2.18 11.19
C ASP A 187 23.32 -0.65 11.24
N ASN A 188 23.73 -0.01 10.13
CA ASN A 188 23.76 1.44 10.03
C ASN A 188 22.35 2.05 10.12
N VAL A 189 21.35 1.42 9.46
CA VAL A 189 19.95 1.86 9.59
C VAL A 189 19.46 1.73 11.04
N LYS A 190 19.72 0.60 11.69
CA LYS A 190 19.37 0.40 13.10
C LYS A 190 19.98 1.48 14.00
N LYS A 191 21.28 1.76 13.84
CA LYS A 191 22.01 2.78 14.60
C LYS A 191 21.58 4.21 14.30
N SER A 192 20.87 4.45 13.20
CA SER A 192 20.38 5.79 12.84
C SER A 192 19.19 6.26 13.68
N THR A 193 18.64 5.41 14.55
CA THR A 193 17.61 5.75 15.51
C THR A 193 17.99 5.31 16.92
N GLN A 194 17.49 6.00 17.93
CA GLN A 194 17.72 5.61 19.34
C GLN A 194 17.06 4.27 19.71
N PHE A 195 16.13 3.78 18.90
CA PHE A 195 15.54 2.46 19.08
C PHE A 195 16.51 1.32 18.77
N ASN A 196 17.57 1.56 17.99
CA ASN A 196 18.57 0.57 17.58
C ASN A 196 17.99 -0.74 17.01
N LYS A 197 16.85 -0.62 16.30
CA LYS A 197 16.15 -1.72 15.65
C LYS A 197 15.47 -1.25 14.37
N LEU A 198 15.00 -2.18 13.54
CA LEU A 198 14.10 -1.91 12.42
C LEU A 198 12.64 -1.97 12.90
N PRO A 199 11.71 -1.22 12.27
CA PRO A 199 10.29 -1.44 12.47
C PRO A 199 9.88 -2.81 11.94
N LYS A 200 8.80 -3.36 12.50
CA LYS A 200 8.26 -4.67 12.13
C LYS A 200 7.12 -4.53 11.12
N LEU A 201 6.75 -5.64 10.50
CA LEU A 201 5.59 -5.72 9.61
C LEU A 201 4.29 -5.34 10.32
N GLU A 202 4.15 -5.74 11.58
CA GLU A 202 2.98 -5.45 12.42
C GLU A 202 2.81 -3.96 12.69
N ASP A 203 3.91 -3.20 12.83
CA ASP A 203 3.87 -1.74 13.02
C ASP A 203 3.19 -1.05 11.81
N VAL A 204 3.47 -1.56 10.61
CA VAL A 204 2.82 -1.09 9.37
C VAL A 204 1.36 -1.53 9.33
N ALA A 205 1.06 -2.80 9.65
CA ALA A 205 -0.29 -3.34 9.61
C ALA A 205 -1.23 -2.62 10.57
N HIS A 206 -0.81 -2.37 11.81
CA HIS A 206 -1.59 -1.61 12.80
C HIS A 206 -1.90 -0.18 12.34
N THR A 207 -0.93 0.48 11.68
CA THR A 207 -1.14 1.82 11.12
C THR A 207 -2.19 1.78 9.99
N VAL A 208 -2.11 0.79 9.10
CA VAL A 208 -3.11 0.58 8.03
C VAL A 208 -4.47 0.29 8.64
N TYR A 209 -4.54 -0.56 9.67
CA TYR A 209 -5.79 -0.89 10.36
C TYR A 209 -6.45 0.37 10.94
N PHE A 210 -5.71 1.21 11.65
CA PHE A 210 -6.24 2.48 12.15
C PHE A 210 -6.81 3.33 11.02
N LEU A 211 -6.05 3.55 9.93
CA LEU A 211 -6.46 4.40 8.81
C LEU A 211 -7.66 3.85 8.04
N CYS A 212 -7.83 2.54 8.02
CA CYS A 212 -8.92 1.84 7.31
C CYS A 212 -10.11 1.47 8.18
N SER A 213 -10.01 1.60 9.50
CA SER A 213 -11.08 1.28 10.45
C SER A 213 -12.02 2.46 10.69
N LYS A 214 -13.09 2.21 11.41
CA LYS A 214 -14.04 3.23 11.90
C LYS A 214 -13.40 4.26 12.84
N GLU A 215 -12.24 3.95 13.41
CA GLU A 215 -11.52 4.84 14.32
C GLU A 215 -10.96 6.07 13.58
N ASN A 216 -10.73 5.95 12.28
CA ASN A 216 -10.37 7.08 11.43
C ASN A 216 -11.65 7.85 11.02
N THR A 217 -11.91 8.94 11.68
CA THR A 217 -13.09 9.79 11.42
C THR A 217 -12.77 11.07 10.64
N GLY A 218 -11.50 11.48 10.57
CA GLY A 218 -11.15 12.77 9.96
C GLY A 218 -9.76 12.85 9.33
N THR A 219 -8.97 11.78 9.37
CA THR A 219 -7.62 11.77 8.78
C THR A 219 -7.73 11.41 7.30
N THR A 220 -7.40 12.36 6.41
CA THR A 220 -7.32 12.18 4.95
C THR A 220 -6.18 12.98 4.34
N GLY A 221 -5.65 12.56 3.20
CA GLY A 221 -4.53 13.24 2.53
C GLY A 221 -3.22 13.18 3.31
N GLN A 222 -3.07 12.27 4.27
CA GLN A 222 -1.91 12.18 5.16
C GLN A 222 -0.92 11.09 4.74
N PHE A 223 0.34 11.28 5.17
CA PHE A 223 1.48 10.43 4.86
C PHE A 223 2.15 10.00 6.17
N ILE A 224 1.74 8.82 6.69
CA ILE A 224 2.17 8.37 8.00
C ILE A 224 3.42 7.52 7.86
N LYS A 225 4.55 8.01 8.39
CA LYS A 225 5.82 7.29 8.42
C LYS A 225 5.80 6.21 9.51
N VAL A 226 6.25 5.01 9.15
CA VAL A 226 6.45 3.89 10.07
C VAL A 226 7.91 3.46 9.96
N ASP A 227 8.80 4.22 10.59
CA ASP A 227 10.25 4.11 10.40
C ASP A 227 11.07 4.34 11.69
N LEU A 228 10.41 4.38 12.85
CA LEU A 228 11.02 4.64 14.16
C LEU A 228 11.79 5.97 14.20
N GLY A 229 11.37 6.96 13.41
CA GLY A 229 11.99 8.29 13.37
C GLY A 229 13.17 8.40 12.41
N TYR A 230 13.51 7.36 11.66
CA TYR A 230 14.66 7.34 10.75
C TYR A 230 14.71 8.53 9.79
N SER A 231 13.57 8.95 9.25
CA SER A 231 13.52 10.03 8.26
C SER A 231 13.66 11.43 8.85
N ASP A 232 13.14 11.64 10.07
CA ASP A 232 12.91 13.00 10.60
C ASP A 232 13.71 13.30 11.88
N VAL A 233 14.09 12.28 12.66
CA VAL A 233 14.80 12.45 13.92
C VAL A 233 16.30 12.26 13.72
N ARG A 234 17.12 13.09 14.33
CA ARG A 234 18.57 12.98 14.26
C ARG A 234 19.14 12.56 15.62
N ILE A 235 20.14 11.68 15.57
CA ILE A 235 21.05 11.44 16.71
C ILE A 235 22.15 12.49 16.60
N VAL A 236 22.36 13.27 17.65
CA VAL A 236 23.39 14.31 17.76
C VAL A 236 24.48 13.84 18.70
#